data_2676170fe95590ee0b467a59ffd5a252
#
_entry.id   2676170fe95590ee0b467a59ffd5a252
#
_cell.length_a   1.000
_cell.length_b   1.000
_cell.length_c   1.000
_cell.angle_alpha   90.00
_cell.angle_beta   90.00
_cell.angle_gamma   90.00
#
_symmetry.space_group_name_H-M   'P 1'
#
loop_
_entity.id
_entity.type
_entity.pdbx_description
1 polymer ?
#
loop_
_entity_poly.entity_id
_entity_poly.type
_entity_poly.pdbx_seq_one_letter_code
_entity_poly.pdbx_strand_id
1 'polypeptide(L)'
;MATARPRGRDLELRVARSADDRAAHFLVRHTVFVDEQQIFHDTDRDVWDESAVHVVAAMGPLVVGAVRLYRLDEAGLWQGDRLAVLPDARRTLRAGAPLVRFAVATAGELGGHTMIANIQQRNVPFFQHLGWRRVGLLAPYHGLTHQRMAIGLSAAPSAFADDGYAWALGS
;
A
#
# COMPACT_ATOMS: atom_id res chain seq x y z
N MET A 1 -2.29 4.78 -42.99
CA MET A 1 -1.46 4.91 -41.77
C MET A 1 -2.37 4.88 -40.58
N ALA A 2 -2.36 3.80 -39.84
CA ALA A 2 -3.12 3.70 -38.60
C ALA A 2 -2.36 4.49 -37.52
N THR A 3 -2.92 5.60 -37.09
CA THR A 3 -2.46 6.32 -35.91
C THR A 3 -2.70 5.40 -34.70
N ALA A 4 -1.64 4.86 -34.14
CA ALA A 4 -1.69 4.14 -32.88
C ALA A 4 -2.30 5.08 -31.82
N ARG A 5 -3.49 4.71 -31.32
CA ARG A 5 -4.03 5.35 -30.12
C ARG A 5 -2.97 5.23 -29.01
N PRO A 6 -2.64 6.30 -28.30
CA PRO A 6 -1.78 6.18 -27.14
C PRO A 6 -2.44 5.16 -26.21
N ARG A 7 -1.73 4.07 -25.93
CA ARG A 7 -2.13 3.09 -24.92
C ARG A 7 -2.35 3.88 -23.64
N GLY A 8 -3.53 3.74 -23.04
CA GLY A 8 -3.79 4.35 -21.75
C GLY A 8 -2.61 4.07 -20.83
N ARG A 9 -2.16 5.09 -20.13
CA ARG A 9 -1.01 4.97 -19.23
C ARG A 9 -1.38 3.95 -18.16
N ASP A 10 -0.74 2.79 -18.23
CA ASP A 10 -0.94 1.73 -17.26
C ASP A 10 -0.38 2.15 -15.90
N LEU A 11 -1.04 1.71 -14.84
CA LEU A 11 -0.57 1.92 -13.47
C LEU A 11 0.68 1.07 -13.24
N GLU A 12 1.78 1.69 -12.84
CA GLU A 12 3.03 1.03 -12.50
C GLU A 12 3.23 1.01 -10.99
N LEU A 13 3.45 -0.17 -10.41
CA LEU A 13 3.77 -0.37 -9.00
C LEU A 13 5.25 -0.67 -8.87
N ARG A 14 5.95 0.03 -7.98
CA ARG A 14 7.37 -0.22 -7.71
C ARG A 14 7.79 0.20 -6.31
N VAL A 15 8.87 -0.41 -5.84
CA VAL A 15 9.56 0.07 -4.64
C VAL A 15 10.24 1.40 -4.96
N ALA A 16 10.06 2.37 -4.09
CA ALA A 16 10.66 3.70 -4.20
C ALA A 16 12.15 3.65 -3.83
N ARG A 17 13.01 3.35 -4.78
CA ARG A 17 14.46 3.26 -4.57
C ARG A 17 15.18 4.57 -4.89
N SER A 18 14.67 5.34 -5.84
CA SER A 18 15.25 6.64 -6.21
C SER A 18 14.86 7.72 -5.20
N ALA A 19 15.66 8.78 -5.13
CA ALA A 19 15.35 9.95 -4.32
C ALA A 19 14.04 10.61 -4.79
N ASP A 20 13.79 10.66 -6.08
CA ASP A 20 12.56 11.23 -6.64
C ASP A 20 11.33 10.41 -6.27
N ASP A 21 11.39 9.09 -6.36
CA ASP A 21 10.29 8.22 -5.94
C ASP A 21 10.01 8.33 -4.44
N ARG A 22 11.04 8.40 -3.61
CA ARG A 22 10.87 8.59 -2.18
C ARG A 22 10.23 9.93 -1.85
N ALA A 23 10.68 10.99 -2.48
CA ALA A 23 10.09 12.32 -2.31
C ALA A 23 8.62 12.32 -2.74
N ALA A 24 8.29 11.70 -3.87
CA ALA A 24 6.91 11.57 -4.36
C ALA A 24 6.05 10.72 -3.43
N HIS A 25 6.59 9.62 -2.89
CA HIS A 25 5.91 8.79 -1.89
C HIS A 25 5.49 9.62 -0.67
N PHE A 26 6.42 10.39 -0.09
CA PHE A 26 6.12 11.23 1.06
C PHE A 26 5.17 12.37 0.73
N LEU A 27 5.24 12.92 -0.48
CA LEU A 27 4.33 13.98 -0.92
C LEU A 27 2.88 13.48 -1.02
N VAL A 28 2.66 12.29 -1.57
CA VAL A 28 1.33 11.67 -1.61
C VAL A 28 0.78 11.46 -0.21
N ARG A 29 1.57 10.93 0.71
CA ARG A 29 1.19 10.74 2.11
C ARG A 29 0.82 12.06 2.78
N HIS A 30 1.65 13.07 2.61
CA HIS A 30 1.39 14.39 3.17
C HIS A 30 0.08 14.99 2.65
N THR A 31 -0.13 14.94 1.35
CA THR A 31 -1.36 15.42 0.70
C THR A 31 -2.60 14.75 1.27
N VAL A 32 -2.54 13.43 1.48
CA VAL A 32 -3.70 12.67 1.97
C VAL A 32 -3.87 12.79 3.49
N PHE A 33 -2.84 12.58 4.27
CA PHE A 33 -2.95 12.44 5.72
C PHE A 33 -2.86 13.77 6.46
N VAL A 34 -2.13 14.73 5.94
CA VAL A 34 -2.00 16.06 6.57
C VAL A 34 -3.00 17.04 5.98
N ASP A 35 -2.97 17.25 4.65
CA ASP A 35 -3.77 18.30 4.02
C ASP A 35 -5.25 17.92 3.88
N GLU A 36 -5.54 16.70 3.40
CA GLU A 36 -6.91 16.28 3.13
C GLU A 36 -7.63 15.76 4.38
N GLN A 37 -7.08 14.74 5.03
CA GLN A 37 -7.73 14.06 6.15
C GLN A 37 -7.45 14.72 7.50
N GLN A 38 -6.39 15.52 7.60
CA GLN A 38 -5.97 16.21 8.82
C GLN A 38 -5.81 15.27 10.04
N ILE A 39 -5.42 14.01 9.77
CA ILE A 39 -5.14 13.03 10.82
C ILE A 39 -3.84 13.39 11.54
N PHE A 40 -2.87 13.92 10.80
CA PHE A 40 -1.61 14.43 11.30
C PHE A 40 -1.51 15.93 11.08
N HIS A 41 -0.88 16.69 11.99
CA HIS A 41 -0.78 18.14 11.91
C HIS A 41 0.34 18.59 10.96
N ASP A 42 1.58 18.21 11.25
CA ASP A 42 2.74 18.71 10.51
C ASP A 42 3.30 17.68 9.55
N THR A 43 3.37 16.43 9.98
CA THR A 43 3.91 15.31 9.20
C THR A 43 3.30 13.99 9.65
N ASP A 44 3.18 13.06 8.72
CA ASP A 44 2.81 11.68 9.01
C ASP A 44 4.03 10.76 9.16
N ARG A 45 5.24 11.30 9.04
CA ARG A 45 6.48 10.53 9.17
C ARG A 45 6.75 10.16 10.62
N ASP A 46 7.35 8.99 10.81
CA ASP A 46 7.74 8.46 12.10
C ASP A 46 9.06 7.68 12.02
N VAL A 47 9.46 7.07 13.12
CA VAL A 47 10.73 6.33 13.21
C VAL A 47 10.78 5.12 12.28
N TRP A 48 9.65 4.54 11.90
CA TRP A 48 9.60 3.38 11.02
C TRP A 48 10.00 3.70 9.58
N ASP A 49 9.94 4.98 9.19
CA ASP A 49 10.30 5.39 7.84
C ASP A 49 11.77 5.13 7.48
N GLU A 50 12.65 5.02 8.47
CA GLU A 50 14.07 4.73 8.23
C GLU A 50 14.30 3.30 7.71
N SER A 51 13.53 2.33 8.24
CA SER A 51 13.69 0.91 7.90
C SER A 51 12.62 0.37 6.97
N ALA A 52 11.59 1.14 6.69
CA ALA A 52 10.45 0.70 5.90
C ALA A 52 10.79 0.53 4.41
N VAL A 53 10.04 -0.35 3.77
CA VAL A 53 9.93 -0.39 2.32
C VAL A 53 8.83 0.58 1.91
N HIS A 54 9.18 1.52 1.05
CA HIS A 54 8.27 2.52 0.50
C HIS A 54 7.87 2.12 -0.91
N VAL A 55 6.58 2.05 -1.18
CA VAL A 55 6.03 1.65 -2.49
C VAL A 55 5.28 2.83 -3.09
N VAL A 56 5.39 2.98 -4.40
CA VAL A 56 4.65 3.97 -5.18
C VAL A 56 3.83 3.33 -6.28
N ALA A 57 2.70 3.95 -6.58
CA ALA A 57 1.92 3.69 -7.76
C ALA A 57 2.02 4.91 -8.68
N ALA A 58 2.44 4.71 -9.91
CA ALA A 58 2.69 5.78 -10.87
C ALA A 58 1.89 5.62 -12.17
N MET A 59 1.45 6.75 -12.70
CA MET A 59 0.86 6.89 -14.03
C MET A 59 1.80 7.71 -14.90
N GLY A 60 2.67 7.04 -15.67
CA GLY A 60 3.76 7.73 -16.38
C GLY A 60 4.66 8.45 -15.36
N PRO A 61 4.91 9.76 -15.52
CA PRO A 61 5.79 10.49 -14.62
C PRO A 61 5.13 10.87 -13.28
N LEU A 62 3.80 10.68 -13.14
CA LEU A 62 3.05 11.11 -11.97
C LEU A 62 2.87 9.97 -10.97
N VAL A 63 3.38 10.12 -9.76
CA VAL A 63 3.08 9.24 -8.64
C VAL A 63 1.74 9.63 -8.03
N VAL A 64 0.82 8.69 -7.97
CA VAL A 64 -0.58 8.90 -7.54
C VAL A 64 -0.95 8.16 -6.28
N GLY A 65 -0.12 7.24 -5.82
CA GLY A 65 -0.38 6.45 -4.64
C GLY A 65 0.89 6.00 -3.93
N ALA A 66 0.74 5.64 -2.67
CA ALA A 66 1.82 5.22 -1.79
C ALA A 66 1.32 4.19 -0.78
N VAL A 67 2.18 3.30 -0.35
CA VAL A 67 1.97 2.41 0.78
C VAL A 67 3.31 2.11 1.44
N ARG A 68 3.31 1.94 2.75
CA ARG A 68 4.50 1.62 3.53
C ARG A 68 4.36 0.24 4.16
N LEU A 69 5.46 -0.51 4.21
CA LEU A 69 5.52 -1.78 4.93
C LEU A 69 6.87 -1.92 5.63
N TYR A 70 6.86 -2.59 6.78
CA TYR A 70 8.08 -2.82 7.56
C TYR A 70 7.98 -4.08 8.44
N ARG A 71 9.13 -4.66 8.74
CA ARG A 71 9.25 -5.83 9.59
C ARG A 71 9.07 -5.45 11.06
N LEU A 72 8.28 -6.24 11.78
CA LEU A 72 8.07 -6.07 13.22
C LEU A 72 8.95 -6.99 14.06
N ASP A 73 9.27 -8.19 13.55
CA ASP A 73 10.07 -9.17 14.27
C ASP A 73 10.87 -10.06 13.33
N GLU A 74 11.74 -10.90 13.90
CA GLU A 74 12.55 -11.87 13.15
C GLU A 74 11.75 -13.09 12.69
N ALA A 75 10.57 -13.32 13.25
CA ALA A 75 9.72 -14.46 12.91
C ALA A 75 8.89 -14.27 11.64
N GLY A 76 8.98 -13.11 11.03
CA GLY A 76 8.30 -12.82 9.75
C GLY A 76 6.97 -12.09 9.89
N LEU A 77 6.76 -11.39 10.99
CA LEU A 77 5.61 -10.49 11.15
C LEU A 77 5.93 -9.12 10.55
N TRP A 78 5.06 -8.67 9.66
CA TRP A 78 5.16 -7.38 8.99
C TRP A 78 3.97 -6.48 9.32
N GLN A 79 4.19 -5.19 9.26
CA GLN A 79 3.16 -4.16 9.35
C GLN A 79 3.02 -3.46 8.00
N GLY A 80 1.78 -3.33 7.54
CA GLY A 80 1.45 -2.44 6.42
C GLY A 80 0.68 -1.24 6.95
N ASP A 81 1.00 -0.06 6.46
CA ASP A 81 0.29 1.17 6.81
C ASP A 81 0.51 2.28 5.78
N ARG A 82 0.02 3.48 6.09
CA ARG A 82 0.21 4.66 5.24
C ARG A 82 -0.24 4.43 3.78
N LEU A 83 -1.31 3.65 3.59
CA LEU A 83 -1.94 3.55 2.26
C LEU A 83 -2.60 4.87 1.91
N ALA A 84 -2.13 5.51 0.87
CA ALA A 84 -2.62 6.80 0.40
C ALA A 84 -2.74 6.81 -1.11
N VAL A 85 -3.87 7.30 -1.62
CA VAL A 85 -4.09 7.51 -3.04
C VAL A 85 -4.63 8.93 -3.22
N LEU A 86 -4.06 9.68 -4.16
CA LEU A 86 -4.53 11.03 -4.45
C LEU A 86 -6.01 11.02 -4.85
N PRO A 87 -6.79 12.02 -4.44
CA PRO A 87 -8.25 12.04 -4.66
C PRO A 87 -8.67 11.77 -6.10
N ASP A 88 -8.02 12.39 -7.07
CA ASP A 88 -8.35 12.21 -8.48
C ASP A 88 -8.09 10.80 -8.97
N ALA A 89 -7.07 10.14 -8.44
CA ALA A 89 -6.71 8.77 -8.80
C ALA A 89 -7.60 7.71 -8.14
N ARG A 90 -8.25 8.01 -7.01
CA ARG A 90 -9.12 7.05 -6.32
C ARG A 90 -10.28 6.59 -7.18
N ARG A 91 -10.87 7.51 -7.94
CA ARG A 91 -12.07 7.25 -8.73
C ARG A 91 -11.76 6.62 -10.08
N THR A 92 -10.67 7.05 -10.71
CA THR A 92 -10.37 6.72 -12.11
C THR A 92 -9.45 5.52 -12.25
N LEU A 93 -8.50 5.32 -11.32
CA LEU A 93 -7.42 4.36 -11.46
C LEU A 93 -7.50 3.18 -10.50
N ARG A 94 -8.34 3.27 -9.48
CA ARG A 94 -8.50 2.22 -8.47
C ARG A 94 -7.14 1.69 -7.96
N ALA A 95 -6.23 2.60 -7.65
CA ALA A 95 -4.84 2.27 -7.28
C ALA A 95 -4.71 1.58 -5.91
N GLY A 96 -5.72 1.67 -5.05
CA GLY A 96 -5.67 1.13 -3.69
C GLY A 96 -5.45 -0.37 -3.63
N ALA A 97 -6.23 -1.15 -4.37
CA ALA A 97 -6.10 -2.62 -4.37
C ALA A 97 -4.73 -3.07 -4.91
N PRO A 98 -4.24 -2.59 -6.06
CA PRO A 98 -2.89 -2.92 -6.52
C PRO A 98 -1.80 -2.57 -5.52
N LEU A 99 -1.89 -1.44 -4.83
CA LEU A 99 -0.92 -1.04 -3.80
C LEU A 99 -0.88 -2.02 -2.63
N VAL A 100 -2.05 -2.39 -2.09
CA VAL A 100 -2.14 -3.36 -1.00
C VAL A 100 -1.55 -4.71 -1.42
N ARG A 101 -1.91 -5.16 -2.59
CA ARG A 101 -1.44 -6.43 -3.15
C ARG A 101 0.07 -6.43 -3.35
N PHE A 102 0.60 -5.35 -3.88
CA PHE A 102 2.06 -5.21 -4.08
C PHE A 102 2.81 -5.23 -2.74
N ALA A 103 2.29 -4.56 -1.71
CA ALA A 103 2.88 -4.58 -0.38
C ALA A 103 2.89 -6.00 0.22
N VAL A 104 1.78 -6.73 0.10
CA VAL A 104 1.66 -8.12 0.57
C VAL A 104 2.69 -9.01 -0.12
N ALA A 105 2.80 -8.93 -1.43
CA ALA A 105 3.77 -9.70 -2.20
C ALA A 105 5.21 -9.35 -1.85
N THR A 106 5.51 -8.08 -1.69
CA THR A 106 6.87 -7.62 -1.34
C THR A 106 7.28 -8.17 0.02
N ALA A 107 6.41 -8.11 1.02
CA ALA A 107 6.70 -8.70 2.33
C ALA A 107 6.93 -10.21 2.27
N GLY A 108 6.14 -10.92 1.47
CA GLY A 108 6.32 -12.36 1.24
C GLY A 108 7.65 -12.68 0.58
N GLU A 109 8.06 -11.94 -0.44
CA GLU A 109 9.36 -12.09 -1.11
C GLU A 109 10.54 -11.81 -0.17
N LEU A 110 10.35 -10.93 0.80
CA LEU A 110 11.35 -10.60 1.82
C LEU A 110 11.35 -11.55 3.02
N GLY A 111 10.65 -12.67 2.93
CA GLY A 111 10.63 -13.72 3.95
C GLY A 111 9.55 -13.56 5.02
N GLY A 112 8.60 -12.67 4.82
CA GLY A 112 7.47 -12.49 5.73
C GLY A 112 6.50 -13.67 5.71
N HIS A 113 5.84 -13.92 6.84
CA HIS A 113 4.81 -14.95 6.98
C HIS A 113 3.41 -14.36 7.17
N THR A 114 3.32 -13.24 7.86
CA THR A 114 2.05 -12.57 8.13
C THR A 114 2.22 -11.06 8.07
N MET A 115 1.26 -10.39 7.47
CA MET A 115 1.16 -8.93 7.54
C MET A 115 -0.06 -8.55 8.35
N ILE A 116 0.10 -7.59 9.25
CA ILE A 116 -0.98 -6.95 9.99
C ILE A 116 -1.11 -5.49 9.58
N ALA A 117 -2.31 -4.95 9.74
CA ALA A 117 -2.60 -3.54 9.49
C ALA A 117 -3.75 -3.09 10.39
N ASN A 118 -3.75 -1.81 10.71
CA ASN A 118 -4.83 -1.17 11.46
C ASN A 118 -5.71 -0.41 10.48
N ILE A 119 -6.92 -0.89 10.27
CA ILE A 119 -7.79 -0.46 9.19
C ILE A 119 -8.96 0.35 9.74
N GLN A 120 -9.20 1.54 9.19
CA GLN A 120 -10.40 2.31 9.52
C GLN A 120 -11.64 1.47 9.22
N GLN A 121 -12.64 1.51 10.10
CA GLN A 121 -13.84 0.66 10.02
C GLN A 121 -14.52 0.71 8.65
N ARG A 122 -14.59 1.87 8.05
CA ARG A 122 -15.20 2.05 6.71
C ARG A 122 -14.50 1.27 5.60
N ASN A 123 -13.22 0.93 5.78
CA ASN A 123 -12.39 0.23 4.80
C ASN A 123 -12.31 -1.28 5.05
N VAL A 124 -12.88 -1.79 6.13
CA VAL A 124 -12.84 -3.21 6.46
C VAL A 124 -13.39 -4.09 5.33
N PRO A 125 -14.56 -3.80 4.72
CA PRO A 125 -15.07 -4.61 3.62
C PRO A 125 -14.11 -4.69 2.43
N PHE A 126 -13.43 -3.60 2.10
CA PHE A 126 -12.42 -3.55 1.04
C PHE A 126 -11.27 -4.53 1.32
N PHE A 127 -10.72 -4.52 2.54
CA PHE A 127 -9.64 -5.43 2.92
C PHE A 127 -10.11 -6.88 3.00
N GLN A 128 -11.33 -7.13 3.48
CA GLN A 128 -11.91 -8.49 3.46
C GLN A 128 -12.03 -9.03 2.03
N HIS A 129 -12.41 -8.19 1.08
CA HIS A 129 -12.45 -8.57 -0.33
C HIS A 129 -11.07 -8.94 -0.87
N LEU A 130 -10.00 -8.35 -0.34
CA LEU A 130 -8.62 -8.66 -0.69
C LEU A 130 -8.04 -9.88 0.08
N GLY A 131 -8.83 -10.57 0.87
CA GLY A 131 -8.42 -11.77 1.59
C GLY A 131 -7.92 -11.53 3.02
N TRP A 132 -8.02 -10.30 3.51
CA TRP A 132 -7.66 -9.99 4.90
C TRP A 132 -8.75 -10.42 5.87
N ARG A 133 -8.37 -10.83 7.08
CA ARG A 133 -9.30 -11.22 8.16
C ARG A 133 -9.15 -10.31 9.36
N ARG A 134 -10.22 -10.15 10.11
CA ARG A 134 -10.21 -9.44 11.39
C ARG A 134 -9.46 -10.26 12.44
N VAL A 135 -8.61 -9.59 13.24
CA VAL A 135 -7.88 -10.23 14.35
C VAL A 135 -8.07 -9.51 15.70
N GLY A 136 -8.93 -8.54 15.77
CA GLY A 136 -9.25 -7.80 16.98
C GLY A 136 -9.65 -6.36 16.67
N LEU A 137 -10.23 -5.68 17.66
CA LEU A 137 -10.53 -4.25 17.61
C LEU A 137 -9.44 -3.49 18.33
N LEU A 138 -9.01 -2.37 17.74
CA LEU A 138 -8.10 -1.45 18.39
C LEU A 138 -8.87 -0.30 19.04
N ALA A 139 -8.24 0.31 20.05
CA ALA A 139 -8.70 1.58 20.56
C ALA A 139 -8.69 2.66 19.45
N PRO A 140 -9.52 3.71 19.56
CA PRO A 140 -9.49 4.81 18.62
C PRO A 140 -8.09 5.40 18.47
N TYR A 141 -7.68 5.65 17.23
CA TYR A 141 -6.42 6.30 16.89
C TYR A 141 -6.74 7.58 16.11
N HIS A 142 -6.25 8.71 16.60
CA HIS A 142 -6.61 10.04 16.07
C HIS A 142 -8.14 10.24 15.89
N GLY A 143 -8.91 9.79 16.88
CA GLY A 143 -10.37 9.93 16.88
C GLY A 143 -11.13 8.94 16.00
N LEU A 144 -10.43 8.02 15.31
CA LEU A 144 -11.03 7.02 14.44
C LEU A 144 -10.88 5.61 15.03
N THR A 145 -11.96 4.82 14.99
CA THR A 145 -11.90 3.42 15.38
C THR A 145 -11.25 2.60 14.26
N HIS A 146 -10.24 1.82 14.64
CA HIS A 146 -9.52 0.94 13.74
C HIS A 146 -9.77 -0.52 14.07
N GLN A 147 -9.90 -1.33 13.05
CA GLN A 147 -9.92 -2.79 13.10
C GLN A 147 -8.53 -3.31 12.77
N ARG A 148 -7.93 -4.10 13.66
CA ARG A 148 -6.73 -4.86 13.29
C ARG A 148 -7.12 -5.97 12.34
N MET A 149 -6.38 -6.07 11.25
CA MET A 149 -6.57 -7.11 10.24
C MET A 149 -5.24 -7.79 9.91
N ALA A 150 -5.31 -9.01 9.42
CA ALA A 150 -4.15 -9.79 9.05
C ALA A 150 -4.36 -10.55 7.75
N ILE A 151 -3.25 -10.80 7.04
CA ILE A 151 -3.20 -11.67 5.87
C ILE A 151 -1.96 -12.55 5.93
N GLY A 152 -2.11 -13.82 5.53
CA GLY A 152 -0.97 -14.71 5.33
C GLY A 152 -0.17 -14.31 4.09
N LEU A 153 1.16 -14.44 4.15
CA LEU A 153 2.07 -14.10 3.07
C LEU A 153 2.54 -15.36 2.37
N SER A 154 2.65 -15.31 1.04
CA SER A 154 3.19 -16.39 0.22
C SER A 154 4.57 -16.02 -0.28
N ALA A 155 5.55 -16.91 -0.10
CA ALA A 155 6.93 -16.74 -0.56
C ALA A 155 7.16 -17.31 -1.96
N ALA A 156 6.15 -17.35 -2.84
CA ALA A 156 6.28 -17.91 -4.18
C ALA A 156 6.51 -16.82 -5.24
N PRO A 157 7.75 -16.35 -5.44
CA PRO A 157 8.03 -15.26 -6.38
C PRO A 157 7.65 -15.59 -7.83
N SER A 158 7.69 -16.86 -8.21
CA SER A 158 7.35 -17.29 -9.57
C SER A 158 5.88 -17.11 -9.93
N ALA A 159 5.00 -17.02 -8.96
CA ALA A 159 3.59 -16.73 -9.19
C ALA A 159 3.33 -15.25 -9.55
N PHE A 160 4.31 -14.41 -9.37
CA PHE A 160 4.21 -12.97 -9.60
C PHE A 160 4.65 -12.54 -10.98
N ALA A 161 5.39 -13.42 -11.67
CA ALA A 161 6.02 -13.07 -12.93
C ALA A 161 5.03 -13.11 -14.12
N ASP A 162 3.97 -13.91 -14.02
CA ASP A 162 3.15 -14.22 -15.19
C ASP A 162 1.90 -13.36 -15.35
N ASP A 163 1.41 -12.72 -14.28
CA ASP A 163 0.10 -12.08 -14.28
C ASP A 163 0.06 -10.64 -13.75
N GLY A 164 1.17 -10.04 -13.43
CA GLY A 164 1.23 -8.67 -12.88
C GLY A 164 0.41 -8.41 -11.60
N TYR A 165 -0.68 -9.15 -11.40
CA TYR A 165 -1.58 -8.99 -10.26
C TYR A 165 -2.07 -10.30 -9.64
N ALA A 166 -1.84 -11.44 -10.25
CA ALA A 166 -2.36 -12.72 -9.76
C ALA A 166 -1.84 -13.05 -8.35
N TRP A 167 -0.60 -12.76 -8.10
CA TRP A 167 0.01 -12.91 -6.80
C TRP A 167 -0.55 -11.98 -5.73
N ALA A 168 -1.16 -10.95 -6.16
CA ALA A 168 -1.86 -10.04 -5.30
C ALA A 168 -3.02 -10.71 -4.56
N LEU A 169 -3.39 -11.87 -4.99
CA LEU A 169 -4.46 -12.66 -4.41
C LEU A 169 -3.94 -13.82 -3.58
N GLY A 170 -2.63 -13.92 -3.45
CA GLY A 170 -1.99 -14.94 -2.64
C GLY A 170 -2.32 -14.77 -1.16
N SER A 171 -3.50 -15.09 -0.83
CA SER A 171 -4.00 -15.23 0.53
C SER A 171 -4.38 -16.65 0.76
#